data_1a91c7c4a1b3b4007cab72fd24eac17e
#
_entry.id   1a91c7c4a1b3b4007cab72fd24eac17e
#
_cell.length_a   1.000
_cell.length_b   1.000
_cell.length_c   1.000
_cell.angle_alpha   90.00
_cell.angle_beta   90.00
_cell.angle_gamma   90.00
#
_symmetry.space_group_name_H-M   'P 1'
#
loop_
_entity.id
_entity.type
_entity.pdbx_description
1 polymer ?
#
loop_
_entity_poly.entity_id
_entity_poly.type
_entity_poly.pdbx_seq_one_letter_code
_entity_poly.pdbx_strand_id
1 'polypeptide(L)'
;VYKRQLLHRFASLQIRNQGTLGGNIGNASPIGDSPPLLIALGAQLVLRKGDVTRTLKLEDYFIDYRITARQDSEFIEKIIVPKARSNWAFRAYKVSKRLDDDISAVCAAFNLRIENGVIEQARLAFGGMAAIPKRARACEAALTDKPFNQATLEKACQALAEDFTCLLYTSDAADE
;
A
#
# COMPACT_ATOMS: atom_id res chain seq x y z
N VAL A 1 1.16 -9.47 -14.00
CA VAL A 1 0.19 -8.61 -14.68
C VAL A 1 -0.11 -7.36 -13.85
N TYR A 2 -0.34 -7.49 -12.55
CA TYR A 2 -0.80 -6.37 -11.70
C TYR A 2 0.26 -5.29 -11.41
N LYS A 3 1.55 -5.66 -11.38
CA LYS A 3 2.66 -4.72 -11.23
C LYS A 3 2.78 -3.73 -12.39
N ARG A 4 2.40 -4.14 -13.62
CA ARG A 4 2.52 -3.29 -14.81
C ARG A 4 1.62 -2.06 -14.76
N GLN A 5 0.38 -2.18 -14.28
CA GLN A 5 -0.58 -1.06 -14.30
C GLN A 5 -0.09 0.15 -13.51
N LEU A 6 0.44 -0.06 -12.30
CA LEU A 6 0.97 1.04 -11.50
C LEU A 6 2.37 1.46 -11.91
N LEU A 7 3.25 0.51 -12.26
CA LEU A 7 4.62 0.82 -12.65
C LEU A 7 4.70 1.75 -13.87
N HIS A 8 3.76 1.66 -14.82
CA HIS A 8 3.67 2.60 -15.93
C HIS A 8 3.35 4.03 -15.49
N ARG A 9 2.65 4.19 -14.38
CA ARG A 9 2.28 5.50 -13.80
C ARG A 9 3.18 5.93 -12.65
N PHE A 10 4.18 5.13 -12.29
CA PHE A 10 5.14 5.45 -11.25
C PHE A 10 6.19 6.39 -11.81
N ALA A 11 6.22 7.64 -11.34
CA ALA A 11 7.18 8.66 -11.71
C ALA A 11 7.43 8.73 -13.25
N SER A 12 8.61 9.17 -13.69
CA SER A 12 9.02 9.18 -15.08
C SER A 12 9.79 7.93 -15.48
N LEU A 13 10.00 7.74 -16.77
CA LEU A 13 10.85 6.67 -17.29
C LEU A 13 12.30 6.78 -16.74
N GLN A 14 12.83 7.98 -16.66
CA GLN A 14 14.18 8.27 -16.15
C GLN A 14 14.32 7.84 -14.69
N ILE A 15 13.32 8.18 -13.86
CA ILE A 15 13.29 7.77 -12.44
C ILE A 15 13.13 6.26 -12.31
N ARG A 16 12.26 5.63 -13.12
CA ARG A 16 12.10 4.18 -13.10
C ARG A 16 13.37 3.42 -13.49
N ASN A 17 14.18 3.98 -14.37
CA ASN A 17 15.42 3.34 -14.81
C ASN A 17 16.52 3.39 -13.74
N GLN A 18 16.45 4.30 -12.78
CA GLN A 18 17.45 4.46 -11.71
C GLN A 18 16.90 4.10 -10.33
N GLY A 19 15.59 4.20 -10.13
CA GLY A 19 14.94 3.93 -8.85
C GLY A 19 14.96 2.45 -8.48
N THR A 20 15.04 2.17 -7.18
CA THR A 20 14.91 0.83 -6.64
C THR A 20 13.66 0.69 -5.79
N LEU A 21 13.08 -0.51 -5.76
CA LEU A 21 11.92 -0.80 -4.92
C LEU A 21 12.28 -0.64 -3.42
N GLY A 22 13.48 -1.09 -3.03
CA GLY A 22 13.99 -0.92 -1.68
C GLY A 22 14.18 0.55 -1.30
N GLY A 23 14.65 1.39 -2.24
CA GLY A 23 14.78 2.84 -2.03
C GLY A 23 13.42 3.52 -1.84
N ASN A 24 12.40 3.16 -2.63
CA ASN A 24 11.06 3.72 -2.47
C ASN A 24 10.44 3.35 -1.13
N ILE A 25 10.63 2.11 -0.65
CA ILE A 25 10.19 1.69 0.69
C ILE A 25 11.01 2.38 1.78
N GLY A 26 12.35 2.39 1.64
CA GLY A 26 13.28 2.92 2.64
C GLY A 26 13.13 4.43 2.86
N ASN A 27 12.69 5.18 1.85
CA ASN A 27 12.36 6.61 1.97
C ASN A 27 11.18 6.88 2.91
N ALA A 28 10.33 5.87 3.14
CA ALA A 28 9.17 5.93 4.03
C ALA A 28 8.22 7.11 3.79
N SER A 29 8.11 7.55 2.52
CA SER A 29 7.16 8.60 2.15
C SER A 29 5.73 8.10 2.28
N PRO A 30 4.81 8.89 2.91
CA PRO A 30 3.40 8.54 2.98
C PRO A 30 2.71 8.49 1.62
N ILE A 31 3.28 9.16 0.62
CA ILE A 31 2.78 9.22 -0.77
C ILE A 31 3.56 8.31 -1.72
N GLY A 32 4.42 7.44 -1.22
CA GLY A 32 5.12 6.43 -2.01
C GLY A 32 4.12 5.42 -2.62
N ASP A 33 4.23 5.15 -3.92
CA ASP A 33 3.25 4.30 -4.62
C ASP A 33 3.46 2.79 -4.37
N SER A 34 4.71 2.34 -4.14
CA SER A 34 4.96 0.91 -3.97
C SER A 34 4.51 0.33 -2.62
N PRO A 35 4.58 1.05 -1.47
CA PRO A 35 4.18 0.49 -0.19
C PRO A 35 2.72 0.02 -0.12
N PRO A 36 1.69 0.78 -0.56
CA PRO A 36 0.30 0.30 -0.50
C PRO A 36 0.09 -1.01 -1.26
N LEU A 37 0.69 -1.15 -2.44
CA LEU A 37 0.59 -2.37 -3.23
C LEU A 37 1.17 -3.57 -2.50
N LEU A 38 2.36 -3.39 -1.97
CA LEU A 38 3.10 -4.46 -1.31
C LEU A 38 2.46 -4.84 0.03
N ILE A 39 1.91 -3.87 0.76
CA ILE A 39 1.13 -4.10 1.99
C ILE A 39 -0.13 -4.91 1.67
N ALA A 40 -0.90 -4.53 0.64
CA ALA A 40 -2.10 -5.27 0.24
C ALA A 40 -1.76 -6.71 -0.22
N LEU A 41 -0.61 -6.91 -0.86
CA LEU A 41 -0.11 -8.24 -1.24
C LEU A 41 0.44 -9.05 -0.05
N GLY A 42 0.58 -8.47 1.13
CA GLY A 42 1.13 -9.15 2.31
C GLY A 42 2.64 -9.35 2.25
N ALA A 43 3.35 -8.42 1.63
CA ALA A 43 4.80 -8.50 1.51
C ALA A 43 5.51 -8.40 2.87
N GLN A 44 6.70 -8.99 2.92
CA GLN A 44 7.61 -8.94 4.05
C GLN A 44 8.95 -8.32 3.63
N LEU A 45 9.64 -7.71 4.58
CA LEU A 45 10.99 -7.21 4.43
C LEU A 45 11.97 -8.07 5.20
N VAL A 46 13.12 -8.31 4.60
CA VAL A 46 14.31 -8.81 5.29
C VAL A 46 15.26 -7.64 5.48
N LEU A 47 15.49 -7.27 6.72
CA LEU A 47 16.47 -6.28 7.13
C LEU A 47 17.77 -6.99 7.53
N ARG A 48 18.91 -6.42 7.15
CA ARG A 48 20.23 -6.97 7.45
C ARG A 48 21.12 -5.93 8.13
N LYS A 49 21.88 -6.39 9.13
CA LYS A 49 22.97 -5.66 9.75
C LYS A 49 24.16 -6.62 9.92
N GLY A 50 25.23 -6.42 9.15
CA GLY A 50 26.33 -7.39 9.08
C GLY A 50 25.84 -8.78 8.68
N ASP A 51 26.09 -9.79 9.50
CA ASP A 51 25.65 -11.17 9.27
C ASP A 51 24.26 -11.50 9.84
N VAL A 52 23.67 -10.57 10.60
CA VAL A 52 22.36 -10.77 11.24
C VAL A 52 21.26 -10.29 10.32
N THR A 53 20.20 -11.10 10.17
CA THR A 53 19.00 -10.74 9.43
C THR A 53 17.77 -10.91 10.31
N ARG A 54 16.76 -10.05 10.10
CA ARG A 54 15.42 -10.21 10.66
C ARG A 54 14.36 -9.94 9.62
N THR A 55 13.22 -10.60 9.76
CA THR A 55 12.08 -10.44 8.84
C THR A 55 10.91 -9.81 9.58
N LEU A 56 10.23 -8.85 8.94
CA LEU A 56 8.99 -8.25 9.44
C LEU A 56 8.00 -8.07 8.29
N LYS A 57 6.71 -7.94 8.63
CA LYS A 57 5.71 -7.57 7.63
C LYS A 57 5.96 -6.14 7.17
N LEU A 58 5.74 -5.85 5.90
CA LEU A 58 5.92 -4.49 5.38
C LEU A 58 4.99 -3.47 6.06
N GLU A 59 3.77 -3.88 6.45
CA GLU A 59 2.85 -3.01 7.19
C GLU A 59 3.38 -2.57 8.56
N ASP A 60 4.28 -3.35 9.18
CA ASP A 60 4.87 -3.07 10.48
C ASP A 60 6.20 -2.29 10.37
N TYR A 61 6.65 -2.00 9.14
CA TYR A 61 7.88 -1.26 8.89
C TYR A 61 7.73 0.24 9.10
N PHE A 62 6.56 0.79 8.80
CA PHE A 62 6.26 2.22 8.90
C PHE A 62 5.70 2.52 10.28
N ILE A 63 6.39 3.34 11.08
CA ILE A 63 5.99 3.68 12.47
C ILE A 63 5.26 5.01 12.50
N ASP A 64 5.84 6.06 11.88
CA ASP A 64 5.31 7.41 11.79
C ASP A 64 5.86 8.10 10.54
N TYR A 65 5.50 9.36 10.32
CA TYR A 65 5.97 10.14 9.18
C TYR A 65 7.49 10.04 9.05
N ARG A 66 7.96 9.36 8.00
CA ARG A 66 9.38 9.05 7.71
C ARG A 66 10.13 8.32 8.82
N ILE A 67 9.44 7.80 9.83
CA ILE A 67 10.02 6.96 10.88
C ILE A 67 9.71 5.51 10.56
N THR A 68 10.75 4.67 10.60
CA THR A 68 10.64 3.25 10.27
C THR A 68 11.14 2.37 11.41
N ALA A 69 10.76 1.10 11.39
CA ALA A 69 11.24 0.07 12.31
C ALA A 69 12.71 -0.35 12.06
N ARG A 70 13.40 0.26 11.10
CA ARG A 70 14.79 0.00 10.79
C ARG A 70 15.69 0.50 11.94
N GLN A 71 16.60 -0.34 12.39
CA GLN A 71 17.61 0.00 13.39
C GLN A 71 18.85 0.60 12.70
N ASP A 72 19.72 1.22 13.52
CA ASP A 72 20.97 1.78 13.01
C ASP A 72 21.82 0.73 12.30
N SER A 73 22.33 1.13 11.13
CA SER A 73 23.14 0.28 10.24
C SER A 73 22.40 -0.91 9.63
N GLU A 74 21.08 -1.02 9.77
CA GLU A 74 20.28 -1.95 8.97
C GLU A 74 20.00 -1.41 7.58
N PHE A 75 19.88 -2.30 6.60
CA PHE A 75 19.38 -2.00 5.28
C PHE A 75 18.36 -3.05 4.83
N ILE A 76 17.51 -2.69 3.87
CA ILE A 76 16.54 -3.61 3.25
C ILE A 76 17.31 -4.51 2.29
N GLU A 77 17.50 -5.76 2.69
CA GLU A 77 18.19 -6.75 1.84
C GLU A 77 17.25 -7.36 0.81
N LYS A 78 16.04 -7.74 1.24
CA LYS A 78 15.06 -8.43 0.37
C LYS A 78 13.65 -7.95 0.66
N ILE A 79 12.83 -8.02 -0.38
CA ILE A 79 11.37 -7.84 -0.32
C ILE A 79 10.75 -9.15 -0.77
N ILE A 80 10.07 -9.83 0.14
CA ILE A 80 9.41 -11.10 -0.11
C ILE A 80 7.95 -10.80 -0.44
N VAL A 81 7.54 -11.08 -1.67
CA VAL A 81 6.16 -10.87 -2.13
C VAL A 81 5.52 -12.22 -2.36
N PRO A 82 4.39 -12.54 -1.71
CA PRO A 82 3.65 -13.77 -1.97
C PRO A 82 3.28 -13.90 -3.45
N LYS A 83 3.36 -15.13 -3.97
CA LYS A 83 2.92 -15.40 -5.34
C LYS A 83 1.42 -15.19 -5.47
N ALA A 84 0.98 -14.67 -6.61
CA ALA A 84 -0.44 -14.55 -6.92
C ALA A 84 -1.12 -15.93 -6.87
N ARG A 85 -2.33 -15.97 -6.32
CA ARG A 85 -3.20 -17.15 -6.26
C ARG A 85 -4.41 -16.91 -7.16
N SER A 86 -4.92 -17.97 -7.78
CA SER A 86 -6.00 -17.88 -8.78
C SER A 86 -7.32 -17.31 -8.24
N ASN A 87 -7.59 -17.51 -6.95
CA ASN A 87 -8.82 -17.05 -6.28
C ASN A 87 -8.68 -15.66 -5.62
N TRP A 88 -7.60 -14.92 -5.90
CA TRP A 88 -7.41 -13.57 -5.41
C TRP A 88 -7.56 -12.55 -6.55
N ALA A 89 -8.39 -11.55 -6.31
CA ALA A 89 -8.55 -10.39 -7.18
C ALA A 89 -7.76 -9.21 -6.62
N PHE A 90 -6.70 -8.81 -7.34
CA PHE A 90 -5.89 -7.65 -6.99
C PHE A 90 -6.12 -6.50 -7.96
N ARG A 91 -6.29 -5.29 -7.43
CA ARG A 91 -6.35 -4.04 -8.20
C ARG A 91 -5.60 -2.95 -7.46
N ALA A 92 -4.97 -2.05 -8.22
CA ALA A 92 -4.29 -0.88 -7.68
C ALA A 92 -4.64 0.35 -8.51
N TYR A 93 -4.86 1.46 -7.83
CA TYR A 93 -5.26 2.74 -8.44
C TYR A 93 -4.35 3.84 -7.90
N LYS A 94 -3.87 4.67 -8.83
CA LYS A 94 -3.17 5.91 -8.52
C LYS A 94 -4.06 7.07 -8.96
N VAL A 95 -4.45 7.90 -8.01
CA VAL A 95 -5.16 9.15 -8.25
C VAL A 95 -4.16 10.30 -8.10
N SER A 96 -4.03 11.12 -9.10
CA SER A 96 -3.11 12.26 -9.15
C SER A 96 -3.71 13.37 -10.00
N LYS A 97 -3.24 14.61 -9.82
CA LYS A 97 -3.72 15.77 -10.59
C LYS A 97 -3.33 15.65 -12.08
N ARG A 98 -2.15 15.11 -12.38
CA ARG A 98 -1.64 14.89 -13.74
C ARG A 98 -1.45 13.40 -14.02
N LEU A 99 -1.39 13.05 -15.30
CA LEU A 99 -1.29 11.64 -15.72
C LEU A 99 0.11 11.06 -15.47
N ASP A 100 1.15 11.81 -15.79
CA ASP A 100 2.57 11.43 -15.67
C ASP A 100 3.32 12.35 -14.72
N ASP A 101 4.40 11.83 -14.13
CA ASP A 101 5.34 12.55 -13.26
C ASP A 101 4.69 13.32 -12.11
N ASP A 102 3.60 12.76 -11.57
CA ASP A 102 2.85 13.43 -10.51
C ASP A 102 2.81 12.63 -9.23
N ILE A 103 2.75 13.35 -8.12
CA ILE A 103 2.57 12.81 -6.77
C ILE A 103 1.16 12.22 -6.67
N SER A 104 1.03 11.06 -6.04
CA SER A 104 -0.27 10.49 -5.74
C SER A 104 -0.98 11.31 -4.66
N ALA A 105 -2.15 11.87 -4.98
CA ALA A 105 -3.06 12.32 -3.95
C ALA A 105 -3.54 11.10 -3.12
N VAL A 106 -3.90 10.01 -3.82
CA VAL A 106 -4.20 8.71 -3.19
C VAL A 106 -3.62 7.60 -4.06
N CYS A 107 -2.93 6.66 -3.41
CA CYS A 107 -2.58 5.38 -4.00
C CYS A 107 -3.29 4.27 -3.22
N ALA A 108 -4.23 3.56 -3.86
CA ALA A 108 -5.06 2.54 -3.23
C ALA A 108 -4.79 1.17 -3.85
N ALA A 109 -4.66 0.15 -3.01
CA ALA A 109 -4.49 -1.23 -3.43
C ALA A 109 -5.49 -2.14 -2.72
N PHE A 110 -6.17 -2.96 -3.50
CA PHE A 110 -7.22 -3.88 -3.08
C PHE A 110 -6.82 -5.29 -3.44
N ASN A 111 -6.85 -6.20 -2.47
CA ASN A 111 -6.56 -7.61 -2.65
C ASN A 111 -7.64 -8.42 -1.95
N LEU A 112 -8.57 -8.96 -2.73
CA LEU A 112 -9.76 -9.66 -2.24
C LEU A 112 -9.70 -11.14 -2.64
N ARG A 113 -10.04 -12.01 -1.70
CA ARG A 113 -10.37 -13.39 -1.97
C ARG A 113 -11.89 -13.52 -1.99
N ILE A 114 -12.43 -13.88 -3.17
CA ILE A 114 -13.87 -14.01 -3.37
C ILE A 114 -14.16 -15.43 -3.79
N GLU A 115 -15.01 -16.12 -3.02
CA GLU A 115 -15.47 -17.48 -3.33
C GLU A 115 -16.99 -17.52 -3.22
N ASN A 116 -17.65 -18.10 -4.21
CA ASN A 116 -19.11 -18.23 -4.26
C ASN A 116 -19.88 -16.90 -4.02
N GLY A 117 -19.32 -15.79 -4.48
CA GLY A 117 -19.91 -14.45 -4.29
C GLY A 117 -19.75 -13.87 -2.89
N VAL A 118 -18.97 -14.50 -2.01
CA VAL A 118 -18.63 -14.02 -0.67
C VAL A 118 -17.16 -13.56 -0.65
N ILE A 119 -16.90 -12.44 0.01
CA ILE A 119 -15.54 -11.93 0.26
C ILE A 119 -15.01 -12.66 1.50
N GLU A 120 -14.20 -13.68 1.30
CA GLU A 120 -13.63 -14.44 2.43
C GLU A 120 -12.47 -13.70 3.11
N GLN A 121 -11.72 -12.93 2.35
CA GLN A 121 -10.61 -12.13 2.88
C GLN A 121 -10.48 -10.84 2.11
N ALA A 122 -10.17 -9.75 2.83
CA ALA A 122 -9.89 -8.46 2.27
C ALA A 122 -8.58 -7.91 2.84
N ARG A 123 -7.72 -7.37 1.97
CA ARG A 123 -6.54 -6.59 2.34
C ARG A 123 -6.53 -5.34 1.50
N LEU A 124 -6.78 -4.22 2.13
CA LEU A 124 -6.84 -2.90 1.49
C LEU A 124 -5.77 -2.00 2.10
N ALA A 125 -4.95 -1.39 1.26
CA ALA A 125 -3.91 -0.49 1.74
C ALA A 125 -3.90 0.80 0.93
N PHE A 126 -3.64 1.90 1.62
CA PHE A 126 -3.69 3.25 1.09
C PHE A 126 -2.40 4.01 1.41
N GLY A 127 -1.95 4.81 0.45
CA GLY A 127 -0.96 5.86 0.61
C GLY A 127 -1.58 7.22 0.31
N GLY A 128 -1.07 8.27 0.94
CA GLY A 128 -1.59 9.63 0.81
C GLY A 128 -2.77 9.97 1.74
N MET A 129 -3.22 9.03 2.56
CA MET A 129 -4.39 9.22 3.44
C MET A 129 -4.04 9.25 4.94
N ALA A 130 -2.77 9.12 5.29
CA ALA A 130 -2.26 9.17 6.67
C ALA A 130 -0.77 9.48 6.66
N ALA A 131 -0.16 9.69 7.83
CA ALA A 131 1.28 9.91 7.98
C ALA A 131 2.14 8.74 7.46
N ILE A 132 1.56 7.56 7.33
CA ILE A 132 2.20 6.35 6.81
C ILE A 132 1.31 5.62 5.81
N PRO A 133 1.87 4.84 4.88
CA PRO A 133 1.10 3.86 4.12
C PRO A 133 0.54 2.80 5.06
N LYS A 134 -0.78 2.62 5.10
CA LYS A 134 -1.41 1.69 6.04
C LYS A 134 -2.61 0.94 5.47
N ARG A 135 -3.01 -0.11 6.16
CA ARG A 135 -4.23 -0.87 5.84
C ARG A 135 -5.47 -0.18 6.41
N ALA A 136 -6.58 -0.30 5.68
CA ALA A 136 -7.91 0.14 6.10
C ALA A 136 -8.63 -0.99 6.85
N ARG A 137 -8.33 -1.17 8.13
CA ARG A 137 -8.78 -2.32 8.94
C ARG A 137 -10.29 -2.34 9.19
N ALA A 138 -10.92 -1.20 9.45
CA ALA A 138 -12.37 -1.09 9.61
C ALA A 138 -13.09 -1.42 8.30
N CYS A 139 -12.58 -0.89 7.18
CA CYS A 139 -13.10 -1.21 5.85
C CYS A 139 -12.97 -2.71 5.53
N GLU A 140 -11.81 -3.33 5.82
CA GLU A 140 -11.59 -4.76 5.63
C GLU A 140 -12.56 -5.62 6.46
N ALA A 141 -12.80 -5.24 7.71
CA ALA A 141 -13.75 -5.93 8.60
C ALA A 141 -15.19 -5.83 8.07
N ALA A 142 -15.57 -4.68 7.50
CA ALA A 142 -16.89 -4.50 6.89
C ALA A 142 -17.09 -5.35 5.62
N LEU A 143 -16.00 -5.76 4.95
CA LEU A 143 -16.04 -6.60 3.75
C LEU A 143 -15.96 -8.10 4.04
N THR A 144 -15.19 -8.50 5.05
CA THR A 144 -14.88 -9.91 5.32
C THR A 144 -16.12 -10.69 5.72
N ASP A 145 -16.28 -11.89 5.16
CA ASP A 145 -17.41 -12.79 5.34
C ASP A 145 -18.77 -12.19 4.91
N LYS A 146 -18.74 -11.24 3.95
CA LYS A 146 -19.94 -10.59 3.40
C LYS A 146 -20.09 -10.86 1.91
N PRO A 147 -21.34 -10.83 1.40
CA PRO A 147 -21.61 -10.94 -0.02
C PRO A 147 -20.91 -9.81 -0.80
N PHE A 148 -20.33 -10.14 -1.94
CA PHE A 148 -19.76 -9.15 -2.86
C PHE A 148 -20.88 -8.46 -3.64
N ASN A 149 -21.48 -7.43 -3.04
CA ASN A 149 -22.58 -6.65 -3.63
C ASN A 149 -22.47 -5.18 -3.25
N GLN A 150 -23.30 -4.35 -3.89
CA GLN A 150 -23.29 -2.90 -3.72
C GLN A 150 -23.49 -2.46 -2.25
N ALA A 151 -24.44 -3.07 -1.53
CA ALA A 151 -24.75 -2.70 -0.15
C ALA A 151 -23.55 -2.96 0.80
N THR A 152 -22.82 -4.05 0.57
CA THR A 152 -21.60 -4.36 1.33
C THR A 152 -20.50 -3.35 1.03
N LEU A 153 -20.34 -2.97 -0.25
CA LEU A 153 -19.33 -1.98 -0.65
C LEU A 153 -19.65 -0.60 -0.06
N GLU A 154 -20.90 -0.18 -0.03
CA GLU A 154 -21.32 1.09 0.57
C GLU A 154 -21.01 1.15 2.07
N LYS A 155 -21.29 0.07 2.81
CA LYS A 155 -20.91 -0.04 4.23
C LYS A 155 -19.40 0.01 4.44
N ALA A 156 -18.64 -0.65 3.58
CA ALA A 156 -17.18 -0.61 3.64
C ALA A 156 -16.63 0.78 3.34
N CYS A 157 -17.23 1.51 2.40
CA CYS A 157 -16.87 2.91 2.14
C CYS A 157 -17.15 3.82 3.34
N GLN A 158 -18.27 3.60 4.06
CA GLN A 158 -18.56 4.34 5.29
C GLN A 158 -17.55 4.04 6.39
N ALA A 159 -17.19 2.75 6.57
CA ALA A 159 -16.19 2.33 7.55
C ALA A 159 -14.78 2.88 7.26
N LEU A 160 -14.49 3.27 6.02
CA LEU A 160 -13.20 3.85 5.65
C LEU A 160 -12.91 5.16 6.40
N ALA A 161 -13.94 5.92 6.80
CA ALA A 161 -13.79 7.12 7.60
C ALA A 161 -13.22 6.85 9.01
N GLU A 162 -13.41 5.64 9.54
CA GLU A 162 -12.82 5.22 10.82
C GLU A 162 -11.31 4.94 10.69
N ASP A 163 -10.88 4.48 9.51
CA ASP A 163 -9.48 4.18 9.23
C ASP A 163 -8.64 5.43 9.00
N PHE A 164 -9.23 6.50 8.44
CA PHE A 164 -8.54 7.70 7.99
C PHE A 164 -9.25 8.96 8.48
N THR A 165 -8.87 9.43 9.67
CA THR A 165 -9.49 10.57 10.34
C THR A 165 -8.86 11.91 9.97
N CYS A 166 -7.70 11.93 9.30
CA CYS A 166 -6.92 13.14 9.01
C CYS A 166 -6.77 13.39 7.50
N LEU A 167 -7.91 13.43 6.77
CA LEU A 167 -7.91 13.71 5.33
C LEU A 167 -7.57 15.17 4.97
N LEU A 168 -7.72 16.10 5.91
CA LEU A 168 -7.46 17.53 5.69
C LEU A 168 -5.98 17.86 5.50
N TYR A 169 -5.07 17.04 6.04
CA TYR A 169 -3.63 17.30 5.94
C TYR A 169 -3.03 17.05 4.56
N THR A 170 -3.67 16.22 3.75
CA THR A 170 -3.15 15.87 2.42
C THR A 170 -3.54 16.83 1.31
N SER A 171 -4.55 17.68 1.51
CA SER A 171 -4.97 18.68 0.53
C SER A 171 -4.06 19.91 0.51
N ASP A 172 -3.56 20.33 1.67
CA ASP A 172 -2.75 21.55 1.80
C ASP A 172 -1.29 21.34 1.37
N ALA A 173 -0.75 20.13 1.52
CA ALA A 173 0.61 19.81 1.09
C ALA A 173 0.78 19.69 -0.46
N ALA A 174 -0.29 19.77 -1.20
CA ALA A 174 -0.27 19.69 -2.67
C ALA A 174 -0.32 21.06 -3.36
N ASP A 175 -0.50 22.13 -2.63
CA ASP A 175 -0.63 23.50 -3.16
C ASP A 175 0.59 24.40 -2.91
N GLU A 176 1.69 23.87 -2.31
CA GLU A 176 2.99 24.55 -2.17
C GLU A 176 4.02 24.08 -3.20
#